data_2e7fce64b5bae99cf43a9fbffb4f4f38
#
_entry.id   2e7fce64b5bae99cf43a9fbffb4f4f38
#
_cell.length_a   1.000
_cell.length_b   1.000
_cell.length_c   1.000
_cell.angle_alpha   90.00
_cell.angle_beta   90.00
_cell.angle_gamma   90.00
#
_symmetry.space_group_name_H-M   'P 1'
#
loop_
_entity.id
_entity.type
_entity.pdbx_description
1 polymer ?
#
loop_
_entity_poly.entity_id
_entity_poly.type
_entity_poly.pdbx_seq_one_letter_code
_entity_poly.pdbx_strand_id
1 'polypeptide(L)'
;MAQNKKIRVGITHGDINGIGYEVIMKALEDPLMTDLCTPIVYGSSKALSYHRKALEMGNVNFTLVPRAEDAADGVNNLVEVVDGEVRIELGSPSEAAGKAALAALKRAADDLRNGIIDVMVTAPINKDSIQGDDFHFPGHTEFLESRIGEGNKALMILFDDHLRVALVTTHLPLAQVPEAITKDAIVEKLEIFNDSLKKDFDIIKPRIAVLSLNPHAGENGMLGTEEKKVITPAIEEAYSRKIMAFGPYAADGFFGSGQYTHFDGVLAMYHDQGLAPFKTIAMDDGVNFTAGLPYVRTSPDHGTGYDIAGKNQASEASLRSAIFKAIDIFRNRTRFYEMNAHPLRRQYYDKSGDKEVLDLTKDDDESSEILNA
;
A
#
# COMPACT_ATOMS: atom_id res chain seq x y z
N MET A 1 -0.95 29.85 -15.75
CA MET A 1 -0.41 28.51 -15.50
C MET A 1 -0.68 28.22 -14.03
N ALA A 2 -1.55 27.29 -13.69
CA ALA A 2 -1.74 26.88 -12.30
C ALA A 2 -0.39 26.38 -11.79
N GLN A 3 0.15 26.96 -10.71
CA GLN A 3 1.31 26.44 -10.02
C GLN A 3 1.01 24.99 -9.67
N ASN A 4 1.79 24.07 -10.22
CA ASN A 4 1.63 22.65 -9.95
C ASN A 4 1.95 22.44 -8.46
N LYS A 5 0.92 22.41 -7.60
CA LYS A 5 1.08 22.24 -6.15
C LYS A 5 1.88 20.97 -5.91
N LYS A 6 2.98 21.06 -5.16
CA LYS A 6 3.79 19.89 -4.81
C LYS A 6 2.94 18.92 -3.99
N ILE A 7 3.13 17.63 -4.21
CA ILE A 7 2.47 16.57 -3.45
C ILE A 7 2.97 16.62 -2.00
N ARG A 8 2.05 16.68 -1.05
CA ARG A 8 2.34 16.73 0.38
C ARG A 8 2.42 15.31 0.93
N VAL A 9 3.62 14.88 1.29
CA VAL A 9 3.92 13.54 1.77
C VAL A 9 4.01 13.55 3.30
N GLY A 10 3.00 13.02 3.98
CA GLY A 10 3.02 12.82 5.43
C GLY A 10 3.84 11.58 5.77
N ILE A 11 4.83 11.71 6.66
CA ILE A 11 5.71 10.62 7.08
C ILE A 11 5.60 10.44 8.59
N THR A 12 5.14 9.27 9.07
CA THR A 12 5.14 8.99 10.50
C THR A 12 6.48 8.42 10.95
N HIS A 13 6.96 8.85 12.11
CA HIS A 13 8.31 8.46 12.59
C HIS A 13 8.44 6.99 13.00
N GLY A 14 7.31 6.27 13.20
CA GLY A 14 7.31 4.89 13.66
C GLY A 14 7.71 4.74 15.13
N ASP A 15 8.45 3.67 15.45
CA ASP A 15 8.97 3.46 16.80
C ASP A 15 10.22 4.32 17.04
N ILE A 16 10.17 5.21 18.04
CA ILE A 16 11.27 6.14 18.34
C ILE A 16 12.54 5.47 18.87
N ASN A 17 12.46 4.23 19.33
CA ASN A 17 13.59 3.44 19.80
C ASN A 17 14.24 2.59 18.70
N GLY A 18 13.61 2.54 17.51
CA GLY A 18 14.08 1.82 16.33
C GLY A 18 14.84 2.71 15.34
N ILE A 19 14.89 2.25 14.09
CA ILE A 19 15.60 2.92 12.97
C ILE A 19 14.76 3.98 12.26
N GLY A 20 13.49 4.22 12.66
CA GLY A 20 12.56 5.10 11.94
C GLY A 20 13.14 6.48 11.64
N TYR A 21 13.66 7.20 12.63
CA TYR A 21 14.29 8.51 12.42
C TYR A 21 15.56 8.44 11.57
N GLU A 22 16.36 7.36 11.71
CA GLU A 22 17.57 7.18 10.90
C GLU A 22 17.23 7.11 9.42
N VAL A 23 16.31 6.24 9.04
CA VAL A 23 15.94 6.06 7.62
C VAL A 23 15.20 7.28 7.06
N ILE A 24 14.40 7.99 7.89
CA ILE A 24 13.75 9.25 7.50
C ILE A 24 14.80 10.34 7.21
N MET A 25 15.74 10.55 8.10
CA MET A 25 16.79 11.56 7.91
C MET A 25 17.62 11.26 6.67
N LYS A 26 18.08 10.01 6.49
CA LYS A 26 18.84 9.60 5.30
C LYS A 26 18.03 9.75 4.00
N ALA A 27 16.75 9.40 4.00
CA ALA A 27 15.89 9.55 2.82
C ALA A 27 15.66 11.03 2.44
N LEU A 28 15.63 11.93 3.44
CA LEU A 28 15.38 13.37 3.27
C LEU A 28 16.66 14.22 3.25
N GLU A 29 17.85 13.61 3.29
CA GLU A 29 19.14 14.32 3.20
C GLU A 29 19.38 14.92 1.81
N ASP A 30 18.91 14.24 0.76
CA ASP A 30 19.02 14.72 -0.61
C ASP A 30 18.06 15.90 -0.84
N PRO A 31 18.58 17.12 -1.18
CA PRO A 31 17.74 18.28 -1.45
C PRO A 31 16.72 18.07 -2.57
N LEU A 32 17.00 17.20 -3.54
CA LEU A 32 16.09 16.88 -4.64
C LEU A 32 14.76 16.28 -4.14
N MET A 33 14.73 15.72 -2.93
CA MET A 33 13.49 15.25 -2.34
C MET A 33 12.48 16.39 -2.12
N THR A 34 12.96 17.55 -1.70
CA THR A 34 12.10 18.74 -1.51
C THR A 34 11.71 19.41 -2.83
N ASP A 35 12.40 19.13 -3.94
CA ASP A 35 11.97 19.51 -5.28
C ASP A 35 10.83 18.62 -5.79
N LEU A 36 10.84 17.34 -5.44
CA LEU A 36 9.86 16.35 -5.85
C LEU A 36 8.53 16.49 -5.11
N CYS A 37 8.57 16.73 -3.79
CA CYS A 37 7.41 16.77 -2.91
C CYS A 37 7.60 17.75 -1.75
N THR A 38 6.58 17.91 -0.91
CA THR A 38 6.66 18.61 0.38
C THR A 38 6.64 17.58 1.51
N PRO A 39 7.82 17.18 2.05
CA PRO A 39 7.87 16.23 3.14
C PRO A 39 7.35 16.84 4.45
N ILE A 40 6.47 16.11 5.16
CA ILE A 40 5.88 16.50 6.44
C ILE A 40 6.02 15.34 7.40
N VAL A 41 7.00 15.41 8.29
CA VAL A 41 7.25 14.36 9.30
C VAL A 41 6.37 14.62 10.52
N TYR A 42 5.59 13.62 10.93
CA TYR A 42 4.83 13.60 12.17
C TYR A 42 5.68 12.94 13.24
N GLY A 43 6.16 13.71 14.21
CA GLY A 43 7.14 13.20 15.15
C GLY A 43 7.35 14.05 16.36
N SER A 44 8.52 13.89 16.99
CA SER A 44 8.99 14.70 18.10
C SER A 44 10.31 15.37 17.76
N SER A 45 10.38 16.68 17.95
CA SER A 45 11.60 17.49 17.75
C SER A 45 12.73 17.06 18.69
N LYS A 46 12.38 16.63 19.92
CA LYS A 46 13.35 16.12 20.89
C LYS A 46 13.91 14.77 20.45
N ALA A 47 13.04 13.84 19.98
CA ALA A 47 13.47 12.55 19.48
C ALA A 47 14.33 12.71 18.22
N LEU A 48 13.90 13.55 17.27
CA LEU A 48 14.67 13.87 16.09
C LEU A 48 16.08 14.41 16.45
N SER A 49 16.14 15.35 17.38
CA SER A 49 17.42 15.94 17.83
C SER A 49 18.33 14.91 18.52
N TYR A 50 17.75 13.99 19.28
CA TYR A 50 18.48 12.87 19.90
C TYR A 50 19.09 11.96 18.84
N HIS A 51 18.28 11.47 17.88
CA HIS A 51 18.75 10.60 16.82
C HIS A 51 19.79 11.30 15.93
N ARG A 52 19.56 12.57 15.55
CA ARG A 52 20.50 13.37 14.77
C ARG A 52 21.87 13.45 15.43
N LYS A 53 21.90 13.64 16.76
CA LYS A 53 23.15 13.68 17.53
C LYS A 53 23.79 12.29 17.63
N ALA A 54 23.00 11.24 17.90
CA ALA A 54 23.51 9.88 18.04
C ALA A 54 24.10 9.34 16.74
N LEU A 55 23.56 9.75 15.58
CA LEU A 55 23.96 9.31 14.25
C LEU A 55 24.95 10.26 13.56
N GLU A 56 25.33 11.37 14.22
CA GLU A 56 26.20 12.43 13.67
C GLU A 56 25.68 13.06 12.37
N MET A 57 24.36 13.09 12.16
CA MET A 57 23.71 13.61 10.95
C MET A 57 23.37 15.11 11.08
N GLY A 58 24.41 15.97 11.17
CA GLY A 58 24.25 17.42 11.34
C GLY A 58 23.66 18.18 10.15
N ASN A 59 23.68 17.59 8.96
CA ASN A 59 23.33 18.27 7.71
C ASN A 59 21.85 18.25 7.35
N VAL A 60 21.04 17.40 8.00
CA VAL A 60 19.61 17.30 7.70
C VAL A 60 18.82 18.24 8.61
N ASN A 61 18.25 19.28 7.99
CA ASN A 61 17.47 20.27 8.72
C ASN A 61 15.97 20.04 8.55
N PHE A 62 15.22 20.32 9.63
CA PHE A 62 13.77 20.28 9.67
C PHE A 62 13.21 21.60 10.20
N THR A 63 12.19 22.11 9.55
CA THR A 63 11.43 23.28 9.99
C THR A 63 10.28 22.80 10.86
N LEU A 64 10.28 23.20 12.14
CA LEU A 64 9.17 22.90 13.05
C LEU A 64 7.97 23.75 12.67
N VAL A 65 6.83 23.10 12.44
CA VAL A 65 5.56 23.76 12.13
C VAL A 65 4.48 23.31 13.13
N PRO A 66 3.57 24.19 13.53
CA PRO A 66 2.53 23.84 14.52
C PRO A 66 1.50 22.87 13.94
N ARG A 67 1.24 22.92 12.64
CA ARG A 67 0.27 22.08 11.94
C ARG A 67 0.75 21.75 10.53
N ALA A 68 0.28 20.67 9.98
CA ALA A 68 0.65 20.26 8.62
C ALA A 68 0.21 21.27 7.54
N GLU A 69 -0.88 22.01 7.77
CA GLU A 69 -1.32 23.09 6.88
C GLU A 69 -0.27 24.18 6.71
N ASP A 70 0.53 24.43 7.74
CA ASP A 70 1.54 25.50 7.78
C ASP A 70 2.88 25.03 7.16
N ALA A 71 2.95 23.80 6.64
CA ALA A 71 4.16 23.27 6.01
C ALA A 71 4.55 24.04 4.76
N ALA A 72 5.84 24.39 4.66
CA ALA A 72 6.42 25.12 3.55
C ALA A 72 7.03 24.18 2.52
N ASP A 73 6.92 24.55 1.24
CA ASP A 73 7.60 23.87 0.14
C ASP A 73 9.12 24.14 0.17
N GLY A 74 9.91 23.19 -0.36
CA GLY A 74 11.35 23.32 -0.47
C GLY A 74 12.13 23.06 0.80
N VAL A 75 11.48 22.64 1.88
CA VAL A 75 12.08 22.27 3.16
C VAL A 75 11.47 21.00 3.73
N ASN A 76 12.22 20.30 4.58
CA ASN A 76 11.67 19.21 5.39
C ASN A 76 10.90 19.81 6.57
N ASN A 77 9.61 19.50 6.69
CA ASN A 77 8.76 19.98 7.77
C ASN A 77 8.63 18.93 8.87
N LEU A 78 8.51 19.36 10.11
CA LEU A 78 8.23 18.51 11.27
C LEU A 78 7.01 19.06 12.02
N VAL A 79 5.98 18.26 12.15
CA VAL A 79 4.82 18.51 13.01
C VAL A 79 5.04 17.81 14.35
N GLU A 80 5.06 18.57 15.45
CA GLU A 80 5.13 17.99 16.79
C GLU A 80 3.82 17.29 17.14
N VAL A 81 3.90 16.00 17.43
CA VAL A 81 2.73 15.17 17.77
C VAL A 81 2.86 14.44 19.10
N VAL A 82 3.97 14.67 19.80
CA VAL A 82 4.27 14.00 21.08
C VAL A 82 4.37 15.05 22.16
N ASP A 83 3.41 15.05 23.06
CA ASP A 83 3.40 15.96 24.20
C ASP A 83 4.41 15.54 25.28
N GLY A 84 5.19 16.49 25.77
CA GLY A 84 6.06 16.31 26.93
C GLY A 84 7.43 15.69 26.63
N GLU A 85 8.02 15.07 27.65
CA GLU A 85 9.31 14.39 27.53
C GLU A 85 9.13 12.92 27.22
N VAL A 86 9.75 12.47 26.11
CA VAL A 86 9.80 11.06 25.75
C VAL A 86 11.20 10.54 26.02
N ARG A 87 11.30 9.50 26.85
CA ARG A 87 12.55 8.78 27.08
C ARG A 87 12.82 7.87 25.89
N ILE A 88 13.99 8.04 25.31
CA ILE A 88 14.46 7.21 24.17
C ILE A 88 15.36 6.12 24.72
N GLU A 89 15.04 4.87 24.38
CA GLU A 89 15.76 3.66 24.78
C GLU A 89 16.09 2.87 23.51
N LEU A 90 17.15 3.30 22.79
CA LEU A 90 17.52 2.71 21.50
C LEU A 90 17.67 1.19 21.60
N GLY A 91 17.10 0.49 20.61
CA GLY A 91 17.18 -0.95 20.49
C GLY A 91 16.25 -1.74 21.41
N SER A 92 15.30 -1.09 22.08
CA SER A 92 14.38 -1.75 23.01
C SER A 92 12.95 -1.25 22.85
N PRO A 93 11.94 -2.14 22.87
CA PRO A 93 10.54 -1.72 22.87
C PRO A 93 10.20 -1.02 24.20
N SER A 94 9.34 0.02 24.13
CA SER A 94 8.81 0.66 25.32
C SER A 94 7.39 1.17 25.08
N GLU A 95 6.58 1.25 26.14
CA GLU A 95 5.22 1.79 26.08
C GLU A 95 5.21 3.25 25.62
N ALA A 96 6.20 4.03 26.04
CA ALA A 96 6.36 5.42 25.63
C ALA A 96 6.59 5.54 24.12
N ALA A 97 7.42 4.66 23.55
CA ALA A 97 7.65 4.60 22.10
C ALA A 97 6.38 4.19 21.34
N GLY A 98 5.62 3.22 21.86
CA GLY A 98 4.35 2.82 21.29
C GLY A 98 3.31 3.95 21.28
N LYS A 99 3.16 4.67 22.38
CA LYS A 99 2.27 5.85 22.47
C LYS A 99 2.67 6.96 21.50
N ALA A 100 3.97 7.24 21.38
CA ALA A 100 4.47 8.23 20.43
C ALA A 100 4.18 7.82 18.96
N ALA A 101 4.41 6.57 18.63
CA ALA A 101 4.11 6.03 17.31
C ALA A 101 2.61 6.11 16.97
N LEU A 102 1.73 5.79 17.93
CA LEU A 102 0.29 5.90 17.79
C LEU A 102 -0.18 7.34 17.60
N ALA A 103 0.39 8.29 18.34
CA ALA A 103 0.06 9.72 18.20
C ALA A 103 0.38 10.22 16.78
N ALA A 104 1.56 9.87 16.25
CA ALA A 104 1.97 10.22 14.90
C ALA A 104 1.04 9.58 13.84
N LEU A 105 0.72 8.31 14.02
CA LEU A 105 -0.15 7.57 13.10
C LEU A 105 -1.57 8.13 13.07
N LYS A 106 -2.16 8.42 14.24
CA LYS A 106 -3.50 9.03 14.35
C LYS A 106 -3.55 10.38 13.67
N ARG A 107 -2.58 11.27 13.97
CA ARG A 107 -2.56 12.62 13.40
C ARG A 107 -2.38 12.58 11.88
N ALA A 108 -1.43 11.80 11.37
CA ALA A 108 -1.22 11.68 9.93
C ALA A 108 -2.44 11.09 9.20
N ALA A 109 -3.12 10.10 9.80
CA ALA A 109 -4.34 9.54 9.22
C ALA A 109 -5.49 10.56 9.16
N ASP A 110 -5.64 11.40 10.20
CA ASP A 110 -6.66 12.45 10.19
C ASP A 110 -6.35 13.54 9.17
N ASP A 111 -5.09 13.96 9.07
CA ASP A 111 -4.66 14.96 8.10
C ASP A 111 -4.78 14.43 6.66
N LEU A 112 -4.55 13.12 6.44
CA LEU A 112 -4.78 12.46 5.15
C LEU A 112 -6.26 12.44 4.77
N ARG A 113 -7.14 12.04 5.70
CA ARG A 113 -8.59 12.03 5.50
C ARG A 113 -9.15 13.41 5.20
N ASN A 114 -8.58 14.46 5.81
CA ASN A 114 -9.00 15.84 5.62
C ASN A 114 -8.35 16.51 4.39
N GLY A 115 -7.53 15.79 3.60
CA GLY A 115 -6.84 16.33 2.42
C GLY A 115 -5.77 17.37 2.73
N ILE A 116 -5.25 17.39 3.96
CA ILE A 116 -4.15 18.27 4.40
C ILE A 116 -2.82 17.73 3.86
N ILE A 117 -2.67 16.41 3.83
CA ILE A 117 -1.62 15.70 3.11
C ILE A 117 -2.24 14.86 2.00
N ASP A 118 -1.51 14.64 0.92
CA ASP A 118 -1.99 13.92 -0.27
C ASP A 118 -1.73 12.41 -0.16
N VAL A 119 -0.63 12.00 0.48
CA VAL A 119 -0.22 10.62 0.68
C VAL A 119 0.44 10.44 2.05
N MET A 120 0.43 9.21 2.56
CA MET A 120 1.07 8.86 3.82
C MET A 120 2.12 7.75 3.64
N VAL A 121 3.28 7.95 4.23
CA VAL A 121 4.35 6.95 4.35
C VAL A 121 4.58 6.66 5.82
N THR A 122 4.55 5.39 6.22
CA THR A 122 4.70 5.04 7.63
C THR A 122 6.01 4.33 7.89
N ALA A 123 6.83 4.85 8.78
CA ALA A 123 7.99 4.12 9.30
C ALA A 123 7.53 2.95 10.21
N PRO A 124 8.38 1.95 10.44
CA PRO A 124 8.01 0.74 11.18
C PRO A 124 7.60 1.00 12.63
N ILE A 125 6.61 0.25 13.11
CA ILE A 125 6.18 0.23 14.52
C ILE A 125 6.48 -1.12 15.16
N ASN A 126 6.64 -1.12 16.48
CA ASN A 126 6.60 -2.36 17.24
C ASN A 126 5.15 -2.70 17.56
N LYS A 127 4.74 -3.91 17.15
CA LYS A 127 3.33 -4.35 17.24
C LYS A 127 2.87 -4.59 18.67
N ASP A 128 3.78 -4.92 19.59
CA ASP A 128 3.45 -5.18 20.97
C ASP A 128 3.38 -3.87 21.77
N SER A 129 4.37 -2.98 21.61
CA SER A 129 4.46 -1.72 22.34
C SER A 129 3.38 -0.69 21.97
N ILE A 130 2.83 -0.77 20.76
CA ILE A 130 1.76 0.14 20.31
C ILE A 130 0.37 -0.28 20.81
N GLN A 131 0.19 -1.54 21.28
CA GLN A 131 -1.09 -1.99 21.84
C GLN A 131 -1.49 -1.18 23.07
N GLY A 132 -2.77 -0.92 23.21
CA GLY A 132 -3.34 -0.15 24.32
C GLY A 132 -4.82 0.13 24.09
N ASP A 133 -5.46 0.89 24.97
CA ASP A 133 -6.91 1.16 24.92
C ASP A 133 -7.38 1.72 23.56
N ASP A 134 -6.51 2.41 22.85
CA ASP A 134 -6.80 3.08 21.58
C ASP A 134 -6.29 2.33 20.34
N PHE A 135 -5.61 1.19 20.52
CA PHE A 135 -5.05 0.43 19.39
C PHE A 135 -5.07 -1.08 19.69
N HIS A 136 -6.02 -1.78 19.07
CA HIS A 136 -6.21 -3.24 19.17
C HIS A 136 -6.13 -3.91 17.79
N PHE A 137 -5.17 -3.49 16.97
CA PHE A 137 -5.03 -3.94 15.59
C PHE A 137 -3.72 -4.73 15.41
N PRO A 138 -3.69 -5.72 14.50
CA PRO A 138 -2.46 -6.46 14.16
C PRO A 138 -1.36 -5.58 13.54
N GLY A 139 -1.76 -4.46 12.94
CA GLY A 139 -0.80 -3.55 12.28
C GLY A 139 -1.44 -2.30 11.69
N HIS A 140 -0.65 -1.59 10.90
CA HIS A 140 -1.07 -0.35 10.23
C HIS A 140 -2.29 -0.54 9.30
N THR A 141 -2.32 -1.63 8.54
CA THR A 141 -3.34 -1.87 7.50
C THR A 141 -4.73 -1.93 8.11
N GLU A 142 -4.90 -2.73 9.15
CA GLU A 142 -6.19 -2.93 9.83
C GLU A 142 -6.61 -1.67 10.59
N PHE A 143 -5.66 -0.98 11.20
CA PHE A 143 -5.93 0.32 11.84
C PHE A 143 -6.43 1.37 10.82
N LEU A 144 -5.78 1.48 9.67
CA LEU A 144 -6.16 2.45 8.64
C LEU A 144 -7.47 2.07 7.96
N GLU A 145 -7.72 0.76 7.73
CA GLU A 145 -9.02 0.29 7.25
C GLU A 145 -10.14 0.75 8.19
N SER A 146 -9.95 0.57 9.50
CA SER A 146 -10.93 0.97 10.51
C SER A 146 -11.13 2.48 10.61
N ARG A 147 -10.02 3.28 10.52
CA ARG A 147 -10.06 4.72 10.79
C ARG A 147 -10.43 5.57 9.58
N ILE A 148 -9.93 5.22 8.41
CA ILE A 148 -10.06 6.01 7.17
C ILE A 148 -10.49 5.18 5.96
N GLY A 149 -10.89 3.93 6.15
CA GLY A 149 -11.28 3.04 5.05
C GLY A 149 -12.65 3.35 4.44
N GLU A 150 -13.51 4.09 5.15
CA GLU A 150 -14.86 4.48 4.68
C GLU A 150 -15.69 3.28 4.19
N GLY A 151 -15.54 2.13 4.87
CA GLY A 151 -16.22 0.87 4.53
C GLY A 151 -15.51 0.03 3.46
N ASN A 152 -14.44 0.54 2.86
CA ASN A 152 -13.64 -0.22 1.92
C ASN A 152 -12.72 -1.21 2.63
N LYS A 153 -12.42 -2.32 1.94
CA LYS A 153 -11.52 -3.37 2.43
C LYS A 153 -10.09 -3.14 1.96
N ALA A 154 -9.15 -3.30 2.87
CA ALA A 154 -7.74 -3.20 2.56
C ALA A 154 -7.18 -4.49 1.96
N LEU A 155 -6.21 -4.34 1.07
CA LEU A 155 -5.38 -5.41 0.55
C LEU A 155 -3.91 -5.00 0.66
N MET A 156 -3.12 -5.82 1.35
CA MET A 156 -1.68 -5.63 1.40
C MET A 156 -1.05 -6.11 0.10
N ILE A 157 -0.30 -5.23 -0.55
CA ILE A 157 0.50 -5.53 -1.73
C ILE A 157 1.95 -5.21 -1.41
N LEU A 158 2.83 -6.21 -1.48
CA LEU A 158 4.27 -5.97 -1.51
C LEU A 158 4.74 -5.90 -2.96
N PHE A 159 5.54 -4.89 -3.27
CA PHE A 159 5.95 -4.69 -4.65
C PHE A 159 7.29 -3.95 -4.78
N ASP A 160 7.94 -4.22 -5.90
CA ASP A 160 9.03 -3.44 -6.48
C ASP A 160 8.70 -3.10 -7.95
N ASP A 161 9.69 -2.79 -8.76
CA ASP A 161 9.50 -2.52 -10.18
C ASP A 161 9.18 -3.79 -11.02
N HIS A 162 9.49 -4.98 -10.50
CA HIS A 162 9.43 -6.25 -11.23
C HIS A 162 8.31 -7.18 -10.77
N LEU A 163 7.93 -7.11 -9.49
CA LEU A 163 7.01 -8.07 -8.87
C LEU A 163 6.01 -7.37 -7.94
N ARG A 164 4.73 -7.76 -8.02
CA ARG A 164 3.65 -7.33 -7.13
C ARG A 164 2.98 -8.54 -6.54
N VAL A 165 3.04 -8.68 -5.22
CA VAL A 165 2.47 -9.82 -4.49
C VAL A 165 1.38 -9.34 -3.54
N ALA A 166 0.17 -9.87 -3.72
CA ALA A 166 -0.94 -9.70 -2.80
C ALA A 166 -1.23 -11.01 -2.07
N LEU A 167 -1.88 -10.93 -0.92
CA LEU A 167 -2.15 -12.07 -0.06
C LEU A 167 -3.65 -12.26 0.19
N VAL A 168 -4.13 -13.49 0.13
CA VAL A 168 -5.50 -13.81 0.56
C VAL A 168 -5.58 -13.76 2.09
N THR A 169 -4.63 -14.40 2.77
CA THR A 169 -4.49 -14.37 4.24
C THR A 169 -3.14 -13.78 4.65
N THR A 170 -3.11 -12.95 5.70
CA THR A 170 -1.92 -12.26 6.18
C THR A 170 -1.41 -12.85 7.50
N HIS A 171 -1.89 -12.36 8.63
CA HIS A 171 -1.40 -12.67 9.97
C HIS A 171 -2.20 -13.78 10.66
N LEU A 172 -2.34 -14.93 9.99
CA LEU A 172 -2.98 -16.10 10.56
C LEU A 172 -1.96 -17.21 10.87
N PRO A 173 -2.16 -17.97 11.96
CA PRO A 173 -1.42 -19.22 12.16
C PRO A 173 -1.62 -20.15 10.97
N LEU A 174 -0.56 -20.83 10.53
CA LEU A 174 -0.58 -21.68 9.34
C LEU A 174 -1.72 -22.73 9.38
N ALA A 175 -1.99 -23.30 10.56
CA ALA A 175 -3.08 -24.27 10.74
C ALA A 175 -4.49 -23.71 10.47
N GLN A 176 -4.68 -22.40 10.51
CA GLN A 176 -5.96 -21.74 10.25
C GLN A 176 -6.12 -21.27 8.79
N VAL A 177 -5.04 -21.28 8.03
CA VAL A 177 -5.05 -20.81 6.64
C VAL A 177 -6.03 -21.60 5.76
N PRO A 178 -6.07 -22.94 5.77
CA PRO A 178 -6.97 -23.69 4.89
C PRO A 178 -8.47 -23.34 5.10
N GLU A 179 -8.87 -23.08 6.34
CA GLU A 179 -10.26 -22.70 6.68
C GLU A 179 -10.59 -21.28 6.23
N ALA A 180 -9.59 -20.38 6.25
CA ALA A 180 -9.74 -18.99 5.82
C ALA A 180 -9.74 -18.82 4.28
N ILE A 181 -9.21 -19.81 3.54
CA ILE A 181 -9.22 -19.81 2.06
C ILE A 181 -10.61 -20.23 1.58
N THR A 182 -11.45 -19.25 1.31
CA THR A 182 -12.79 -19.43 0.75
C THR A 182 -12.88 -18.84 -0.65
N LYS A 183 -13.83 -19.31 -1.46
CA LYS A 183 -14.06 -18.76 -2.80
C LYS A 183 -14.31 -17.24 -2.74
N ASP A 184 -15.17 -16.81 -1.82
CA ASP A 184 -15.54 -15.40 -1.68
C ASP A 184 -14.35 -14.53 -1.25
N ALA A 185 -13.51 -15.03 -0.32
CA ALA A 185 -12.29 -14.32 0.08
C ALA A 185 -11.31 -14.14 -1.08
N ILE A 186 -11.11 -15.18 -1.91
CA ILE A 186 -10.23 -15.08 -3.08
C ILE A 186 -10.79 -14.10 -4.11
N VAL A 187 -12.10 -14.17 -4.40
CA VAL A 187 -12.75 -13.27 -5.36
C VAL A 187 -12.66 -11.82 -4.89
N GLU A 188 -12.97 -11.54 -3.60
CA GLU A 188 -12.82 -10.20 -3.01
C GLU A 188 -11.40 -9.65 -3.19
N LYS A 189 -10.38 -10.47 -2.86
CA LYS A 189 -8.98 -10.03 -3.02
C LYS A 189 -8.60 -9.83 -4.49
N LEU A 190 -9.08 -10.66 -5.41
CA LEU A 190 -8.87 -10.48 -6.85
C LEU A 190 -9.51 -9.19 -7.38
N GLU A 191 -10.71 -8.84 -6.91
CA GLU A 191 -11.38 -7.59 -7.29
C GLU A 191 -10.58 -6.37 -6.84
N ILE A 192 -10.20 -6.31 -5.55
CA ILE A 192 -9.39 -5.21 -5.01
C ILE A 192 -8.04 -5.13 -5.74
N PHE A 193 -7.39 -6.27 -5.97
CA PHE A 193 -6.08 -6.31 -6.62
C PHE A 193 -6.15 -5.86 -8.08
N ASN A 194 -7.11 -6.38 -8.86
CA ASN A 194 -7.32 -5.96 -10.24
C ASN A 194 -7.63 -4.46 -10.37
N ASP A 195 -8.45 -3.93 -9.48
CA ASP A 195 -8.79 -2.52 -9.44
C ASP A 195 -7.56 -1.66 -9.11
N SER A 196 -6.78 -2.08 -8.11
CA SER A 196 -5.52 -1.44 -7.74
C SER A 196 -4.50 -1.48 -8.89
N LEU A 197 -4.30 -2.62 -9.55
CA LEU A 197 -3.40 -2.73 -10.71
C LEU A 197 -3.77 -1.75 -11.82
N LYS A 198 -5.07 -1.48 -12.01
CA LYS A 198 -5.54 -0.50 -13.01
C LYS A 198 -5.31 0.94 -12.57
N LYS A 199 -5.77 1.30 -11.38
CA LYS A 199 -5.78 2.71 -10.94
C LYS A 199 -4.48 3.15 -10.28
N ASP A 200 -3.82 2.26 -9.54
CA ASP A 200 -2.63 2.60 -8.76
C ASP A 200 -1.34 2.35 -9.54
N PHE A 201 -1.32 1.30 -10.39
CA PHE A 201 -0.16 0.91 -11.19
C PHE A 201 -0.30 1.21 -12.69
N ASP A 202 -1.42 1.83 -13.11
CA ASP A 202 -1.68 2.23 -14.50
C ASP A 202 -1.64 1.09 -15.52
N ILE A 203 -2.07 -0.12 -15.13
CA ILE A 203 -2.08 -1.31 -15.98
C ILE A 203 -3.49 -1.52 -16.54
N ILE A 204 -3.69 -1.29 -17.83
CA ILE A 204 -5.02 -1.28 -18.47
C ILE A 204 -5.71 -2.66 -18.40
N LYS A 205 -4.97 -3.74 -18.61
CA LYS A 205 -5.48 -5.14 -18.65
C LYS A 205 -4.60 -6.04 -17.79
N PRO A 206 -4.70 -5.95 -16.45
CA PRO A 206 -3.83 -6.70 -15.56
C PRO A 206 -4.02 -8.20 -15.71
N ARG A 207 -2.92 -8.94 -15.73
CA ARG A 207 -2.86 -10.40 -15.68
C ARG A 207 -2.41 -10.82 -14.28
N ILE A 208 -3.26 -11.52 -13.54
CA ILE A 208 -3.01 -11.93 -12.16
C ILE A 208 -2.77 -13.43 -12.12
N ALA A 209 -1.61 -13.85 -11.63
CA ALA A 209 -1.37 -15.25 -11.30
C ALA A 209 -1.93 -15.56 -9.91
N VAL A 210 -2.67 -16.65 -9.77
CA VAL A 210 -3.19 -17.16 -8.50
C VAL A 210 -2.41 -18.41 -8.14
N LEU A 211 -1.77 -18.40 -6.97
CA LEU A 211 -1.02 -19.56 -6.50
C LEU A 211 -1.97 -20.63 -5.93
N SER A 212 -1.54 -21.88 -5.96
CA SER A 212 -2.21 -22.96 -5.26
C SER A 212 -1.97 -22.86 -3.74
N LEU A 213 -2.79 -23.52 -2.94
CA LEU A 213 -2.53 -23.69 -1.51
C LEU A 213 -1.58 -24.85 -1.26
N ASN A 214 -1.80 -25.96 -1.95
CA ASN A 214 -1.10 -27.24 -1.74
C ASN A 214 0.06 -27.42 -2.72
N PRO A 215 1.06 -28.26 -2.37
CA PRO A 215 2.11 -28.67 -3.29
C PRO A 215 1.55 -29.26 -4.60
N HIS A 216 2.24 -29.02 -5.72
CA HIS A 216 1.84 -29.50 -7.05
C HIS A 216 0.38 -29.17 -7.43
N ALA A 217 -0.14 -28.03 -6.93
CA ALA A 217 -1.53 -27.61 -7.12
C ALA A 217 -2.54 -28.73 -6.74
N GLY A 218 -2.27 -29.40 -5.63
CA GLY A 218 -3.11 -30.45 -5.05
C GLY A 218 -3.03 -31.80 -5.77
N GLU A 219 -2.17 -31.97 -6.80
CA GLU A 219 -1.98 -33.22 -7.58
C GLU A 219 -3.31 -33.92 -7.89
N ASN A 220 -4.21 -33.21 -8.55
CA ASN A 220 -5.56 -33.70 -8.87
C ASN A 220 -6.43 -34.14 -7.67
N GLY A 221 -6.11 -33.66 -6.45
CA GLY A 221 -6.85 -33.94 -5.22
C GLY A 221 -6.17 -35.01 -4.34
N MET A 222 -4.99 -35.48 -4.71
CA MET A 222 -4.18 -36.41 -3.91
C MET A 222 -3.53 -35.68 -2.72
N LEU A 223 -3.13 -34.42 -2.93
CA LEU A 223 -2.44 -33.61 -1.93
C LEU A 223 -3.30 -32.46 -1.39
N GLY A 224 -4.61 -32.62 -1.42
CA GLY A 224 -5.59 -31.62 -1.00
C GLY A 224 -6.65 -31.39 -2.08
N THR A 225 -7.78 -30.81 -1.69
CA THR A 225 -8.92 -30.58 -2.61
C THR A 225 -9.26 -29.10 -2.77
N GLU A 226 -8.56 -28.21 -2.09
CA GLU A 226 -8.80 -26.78 -2.02
C GLU A 226 -8.71 -26.14 -3.41
N GLU A 227 -7.78 -26.60 -4.24
CA GLU A 227 -7.63 -26.14 -5.61
C GLU A 227 -8.89 -26.41 -6.43
N LYS A 228 -9.42 -27.64 -6.38
CA LYS A 228 -10.61 -28.03 -7.12
C LYS A 228 -11.90 -27.44 -6.57
N LYS A 229 -12.02 -27.38 -5.23
CA LYS A 229 -13.28 -26.99 -4.55
C LYS A 229 -13.40 -25.49 -4.32
N VAL A 230 -12.29 -24.77 -4.22
CA VAL A 230 -12.25 -23.37 -3.79
C VAL A 230 -11.52 -22.49 -4.80
N ILE A 231 -10.23 -22.77 -5.11
CA ILE A 231 -9.39 -21.84 -5.85
C ILE A 231 -9.79 -21.77 -7.33
N THR A 232 -9.96 -22.92 -8.00
CA THR A 232 -10.40 -22.95 -9.41
C THR A 232 -11.76 -22.30 -9.59
N PRO A 233 -12.82 -22.63 -8.78
CA PRO A 233 -14.10 -21.92 -8.87
C PRO A 233 -14.01 -20.40 -8.60
N ALA A 234 -13.06 -19.95 -7.75
CA ALA A 234 -12.85 -18.52 -7.53
C ALA A 234 -12.23 -17.84 -8.78
N ILE A 235 -11.27 -18.50 -9.44
CA ILE A 235 -10.66 -18.01 -10.69
C ILE A 235 -11.71 -17.93 -11.81
N GLU A 236 -12.56 -18.96 -11.94
CA GLU A 236 -13.65 -19.00 -12.93
C GLU A 236 -14.66 -17.85 -12.69
N GLU A 237 -15.01 -17.60 -11.43
CA GLU A 237 -15.89 -16.49 -11.07
C GLU A 237 -15.23 -15.14 -11.37
N ALA A 238 -13.96 -14.95 -11.01
CA ALA A 238 -13.20 -13.74 -11.34
C ALA A 238 -13.16 -13.50 -12.86
N TYR A 239 -12.98 -14.56 -13.65
CA TYR A 239 -13.02 -14.47 -15.11
C TYR A 239 -14.40 -14.02 -15.62
N SER A 240 -15.49 -14.53 -15.05
CA SER A 240 -16.86 -14.09 -15.38
C SER A 240 -17.09 -12.60 -15.09
N ARG A 241 -16.37 -12.05 -14.08
CA ARG A 241 -16.34 -10.61 -13.73
C ARG A 241 -15.32 -9.82 -14.56
N LYS A 242 -14.75 -10.41 -15.62
CA LYS A 242 -13.76 -9.79 -16.52
C LYS A 242 -12.42 -9.48 -15.84
N ILE A 243 -12.04 -10.22 -14.82
CA ILE A 243 -10.74 -10.19 -14.18
C ILE A 243 -9.87 -11.29 -14.81
N MET A 244 -8.72 -10.93 -15.35
CA MET A 244 -7.79 -11.87 -15.99
C MET A 244 -6.94 -12.56 -14.92
N ALA A 245 -7.54 -13.48 -14.19
CA ALA A 245 -6.90 -14.35 -13.21
C ALA A 245 -6.59 -15.71 -13.83
N PHE A 246 -5.39 -16.24 -13.55
CA PHE A 246 -4.87 -17.50 -14.12
C PHE A 246 -4.26 -18.37 -13.02
N GLY A 247 -4.42 -19.69 -13.15
CA GLY A 247 -3.89 -20.65 -12.16
C GLY A 247 -4.89 -21.80 -11.91
N PRO A 248 -4.81 -22.46 -10.74
CA PRO A 248 -3.81 -22.26 -9.70
C PRO A 248 -2.41 -22.78 -10.09
N TYR A 249 -1.37 -22.02 -9.74
CA TYR A 249 0.03 -22.39 -9.99
C TYR A 249 0.70 -22.91 -8.75
N ALA A 250 1.49 -24.00 -8.86
CA ALA A 250 2.35 -24.46 -7.78
C ALA A 250 3.47 -23.43 -7.52
N ALA A 251 3.55 -22.92 -6.28
CA ALA A 251 4.37 -21.76 -5.94
C ALA A 251 5.87 -21.97 -6.22
N ASP A 252 6.41 -23.15 -5.90
CA ASP A 252 7.81 -23.49 -6.10
C ASP A 252 8.22 -23.43 -7.58
N GLY A 253 7.45 -24.10 -8.45
CA GLY A 253 7.68 -24.08 -9.89
C GLY A 253 7.43 -22.70 -10.50
N PHE A 254 6.42 -21.98 -10.03
CA PHE A 254 6.07 -20.66 -10.53
C PHE A 254 7.17 -19.62 -10.29
N PHE A 255 7.68 -19.51 -9.07
CA PHE A 255 8.79 -18.62 -8.77
C PHE A 255 10.13 -19.15 -9.31
N GLY A 256 10.41 -20.45 -9.13
CA GLY A 256 11.67 -21.07 -9.54
C GLY A 256 11.96 -21.02 -11.04
N SER A 257 10.90 -21.02 -11.88
CA SER A 257 11.04 -20.90 -13.33
C SER A 257 10.96 -19.47 -13.85
N GLY A 258 10.75 -18.47 -12.98
CA GLY A 258 10.59 -17.07 -13.39
C GLY A 258 9.26 -16.76 -14.07
N GLN A 259 8.25 -17.62 -13.95
CA GLN A 259 6.92 -17.39 -14.57
C GLN A 259 6.25 -16.10 -14.09
N TYR A 260 6.58 -15.61 -12.88
CA TYR A 260 6.04 -14.37 -12.35
C TYR A 260 6.27 -13.16 -13.27
N THR A 261 7.33 -13.18 -14.08
CA THR A 261 7.64 -12.10 -15.03
C THR A 261 6.62 -11.95 -16.16
N HIS A 262 5.75 -12.94 -16.36
CA HIS A 262 4.67 -12.91 -17.35
C HIS A 262 3.35 -12.37 -16.82
N PHE A 263 3.32 -11.95 -15.56
CA PHE A 263 2.14 -11.45 -14.87
C PHE A 263 2.38 -10.07 -14.27
N ASP A 264 1.30 -9.31 -14.14
CA ASP A 264 1.34 -7.97 -13.54
C ASP A 264 1.19 -8.01 -12.02
N GLY A 265 0.66 -9.13 -11.51
CA GLY A 265 0.52 -9.37 -10.08
C GLY A 265 0.37 -10.86 -9.76
N VAL A 266 0.71 -11.22 -8.53
CA VAL A 266 0.63 -12.58 -7.98
C VAL A 266 -0.24 -12.55 -6.73
N LEU A 267 -1.30 -13.35 -6.69
CA LEU A 267 -2.11 -13.57 -5.49
C LEU A 267 -1.68 -14.86 -4.82
N ALA A 268 -1.03 -14.74 -3.67
CA ALA A 268 -0.63 -15.88 -2.84
C ALA A 268 -1.70 -16.18 -1.78
N MET A 269 -1.81 -17.44 -1.39
CA MET A 269 -2.83 -17.88 -0.43
C MET A 269 -2.49 -17.48 1.00
N TYR A 270 -1.20 -17.46 1.37
CA TYR A 270 -0.76 -17.11 2.71
C TYR A 270 0.57 -16.36 2.71
N HIS A 271 0.89 -15.77 3.86
CA HIS A 271 1.97 -14.84 4.07
C HIS A 271 3.32 -15.32 3.48
N ASP A 272 3.88 -16.41 4.00
CA ASP A 272 5.24 -16.83 3.61
C ASP A 272 5.32 -17.38 2.18
N GLN A 273 4.21 -17.89 1.63
CA GLN A 273 4.14 -18.32 0.24
C GLN A 273 4.46 -17.20 -0.74
N GLY A 274 3.96 -16.00 -0.44
CA GLY A 274 4.18 -14.82 -1.27
C GLY A 274 5.42 -14.04 -0.85
N LEU A 275 5.63 -13.84 0.46
CA LEU A 275 6.64 -12.91 0.95
C LEU A 275 8.04 -13.48 1.01
N ALA A 276 8.23 -14.79 1.22
CA ALA A 276 9.58 -15.37 1.18
C ALA A 276 10.23 -15.21 -0.21
N PRO A 277 9.58 -15.59 -1.32
CA PRO A 277 10.15 -15.34 -2.64
C PRO A 277 10.24 -13.85 -2.96
N PHE A 278 9.25 -13.02 -2.59
CA PHE A 278 9.30 -11.58 -2.80
C PHE A 278 10.55 -10.97 -2.15
N LYS A 279 10.78 -11.24 -0.87
CA LYS A 279 11.94 -10.70 -0.14
C LYS A 279 13.27 -11.22 -0.66
N THR A 280 13.29 -12.40 -1.25
CA THR A 280 14.50 -12.93 -1.90
C THR A 280 14.85 -12.15 -3.18
N ILE A 281 13.83 -11.64 -3.89
CA ILE A 281 13.98 -10.91 -5.15
C ILE A 281 14.17 -9.41 -4.91
N ALA A 282 13.39 -8.82 -3.99
CA ALA A 282 13.20 -7.38 -3.81
C ALA A 282 13.58 -6.89 -2.38
N MET A 283 14.67 -7.43 -1.79
CA MET A 283 15.03 -7.15 -0.39
C MET A 283 15.35 -5.68 -0.12
N ASP A 284 15.99 -5.00 -1.07
CA ASP A 284 16.56 -3.66 -0.83
C ASP A 284 15.56 -2.52 -1.03
N ASP A 285 14.60 -2.66 -1.93
CA ASP A 285 13.71 -1.59 -2.40
C ASP A 285 12.23 -1.95 -2.36
N GLY A 286 11.90 -3.11 -1.79
CA GLY A 286 10.54 -3.58 -1.61
C GLY A 286 9.67 -2.57 -0.82
N VAL A 287 8.45 -2.35 -1.29
CA VAL A 287 7.47 -1.43 -0.70
C VAL A 287 6.21 -2.19 -0.34
N ASN A 288 5.69 -1.91 0.85
CA ASN A 288 4.37 -2.38 1.27
C ASN A 288 3.34 -1.27 0.98
N PHE A 289 2.35 -1.57 0.16
CA PHE A 289 1.25 -0.69 -0.19
C PHE A 289 -0.07 -1.22 0.37
N THR A 290 -0.86 -0.33 0.95
CA THR A 290 -2.23 -0.63 1.40
C THR A 290 -3.22 -0.23 0.31
N ALA A 291 -3.54 -1.19 -0.57
CA ALA A 291 -4.53 -1.03 -1.64
C ALA A 291 -5.96 -1.14 -1.12
N GLY A 292 -6.93 -0.78 -1.95
CA GLY A 292 -8.36 -0.87 -1.64
C GLY A 292 -8.93 0.34 -0.90
N LEU A 293 -8.11 1.06 -0.14
CA LEU A 293 -8.54 2.25 0.58
C LEU A 293 -8.64 3.49 -0.33
N PRO A 294 -9.48 4.48 0.02
CA PRO A 294 -9.59 5.72 -0.76
C PRO A 294 -8.30 6.54 -0.76
N TYR A 295 -7.45 6.36 0.22
CA TYR A 295 -6.21 7.09 0.43
C TYR A 295 -4.97 6.26 0.08
N VAL A 296 -3.87 6.93 -0.27
CA VAL A 296 -2.59 6.28 -0.58
C VAL A 296 -1.75 6.17 0.67
N ARG A 297 -1.41 4.93 1.05
CA ARG A 297 -0.46 4.67 2.12
C ARG A 297 0.56 3.63 1.69
N THR A 298 1.84 3.96 1.83
CA THR A 298 2.97 3.05 1.63
C THR A 298 3.81 2.93 2.91
N SER A 299 4.65 1.93 2.96
CA SER A 299 5.67 1.77 3.99
C SER A 299 6.85 0.97 3.45
N PRO A 300 8.04 1.10 4.05
CA PRO A 300 9.14 0.18 3.78
C PRO A 300 8.79 -1.26 4.20
N ASP A 301 9.45 -2.23 3.59
CA ASP A 301 9.27 -3.66 3.87
C ASP A 301 10.29 -4.20 4.90
N HIS A 302 10.66 -3.39 5.89
CA HIS A 302 11.49 -3.80 7.02
C HIS A 302 10.82 -3.48 8.35
N GLY A 303 11.31 -4.08 9.43
CA GLY A 303 10.84 -3.84 10.80
C GLY A 303 11.55 -2.69 11.50
N THR A 304 11.38 -2.61 12.81
CA THR A 304 11.95 -1.56 13.67
C THR A 304 13.48 -1.57 13.77
N GLY A 305 14.14 -2.67 13.40
CA GLY A 305 15.60 -2.77 13.34
C GLY A 305 16.29 -2.45 14.66
N TYR A 306 15.78 -2.94 15.77
CA TYR A 306 16.32 -2.64 17.12
C TYR A 306 17.79 -3.00 17.29
N ASP A 307 18.23 -4.06 16.64
CA ASP A 307 19.62 -4.57 16.66
C ASP A 307 20.63 -3.59 16.07
N ILE A 308 20.21 -2.72 15.16
CA ILE A 308 21.04 -1.71 14.50
C ILE A 308 20.65 -0.27 14.85
N ALA A 309 19.65 -0.06 15.71
CA ALA A 309 19.19 1.27 16.11
C ALA A 309 20.32 2.12 16.72
N GLY A 310 20.51 3.34 16.22
CA GLY A 310 21.55 4.26 16.67
C GLY A 310 22.97 3.94 16.19
N LYS A 311 23.15 2.95 15.31
CA LYS A 311 24.47 2.55 14.79
C LYS A 311 24.80 3.11 13.41
N ASN A 312 23.93 3.89 12.82
CA ASN A 312 24.07 4.47 11.46
C ASN A 312 24.27 3.39 10.36
N GLN A 313 23.62 2.22 10.53
CA GLN A 313 23.73 1.08 9.62
C GLN A 313 22.46 0.81 8.81
N ALA A 314 21.33 1.45 9.18
CA ALA A 314 20.09 1.23 8.45
C ALA A 314 20.15 1.85 7.05
N SER A 315 19.64 1.10 6.06
CA SER A 315 19.46 1.59 4.68
C SER A 315 18.12 2.31 4.57
N GLU A 316 18.15 3.48 3.96
CA GLU A 316 16.96 4.26 3.66
C GLU A 316 16.30 3.86 2.33
N ALA A 317 16.85 2.95 1.58
CA ALA A 317 16.44 2.65 0.20
C ALA A 317 14.96 2.27 0.12
N SER A 318 14.49 1.35 0.97
CA SER A 318 13.08 0.94 1.01
C SER A 318 12.12 2.09 1.43
N LEU A 319 12.51 2.96 2.39
CA LEU A 319 11.70 4.12 2.74
C LEU A 319 11.67 5.16 1.62
N ARG A 320 12.81 5.40 0.96
CA ARG A 320 12.90 6.29 -0.20
C ARG A 320 12.03 5.78 -1.35
N SER A 321 12.10 4.48 -1.63
CA SER A 321 11.20 3.82 -2.59
C SER A 321 9.73 3.98 -2.18
N ALA A 322 9.39 3.81 -0.90
CA ALA A 322 8.02 4.00 -0.42
C ALA A 322 7.51 5.43 -0.64
N ILE A 323 8.36 6.47 -0.49
CA ILE A 323 8.00 7.86 -0.80
C ILE A 323 7.75 8.03 -2.31
N PHE A 324 8.65 7.56 -3.17
CA PHE A 324 8.51 7.68 -4.63
C PHE A 324 7.26 6.95 -5.11
N LYS A 325 7.04 5.71 -4.65
CA LYS A 325 5.87 4.91 -5.02
C LYS A 325 4.56 5.51 -4.52
N ALA A 326 4.52 6.14 -3.33
CA ALA A 326 3.34 6.87 -2.87
C ALA A 326 2.98 8.01 -3.83
N ILE A 327 3.97 8.78 -4.27
CA ILE A 327 3.79 9.90 -5.22
C ILE A 327 3.29 9.37 -6.58
N ASP A 328 3.89 8.28 -7.09
CA ASP A 328 3.51 7.70 -8.38
C ASP A 328 2.09 7.14 -8.34
N ILE A 329 1.73 6.40 -7.27
CA ILE A 329 0.37 5.88 -7.07
C ILE A 329 -0.65 7.02 -7.00
N PHE A 330 -0.34 8.10 -6.28
CA PHE A 330 -1.23 9.26 -6.20
C PHE A 330 -1.45 9.92 -7.58
N ARG A 331 -0.39 10.09 -8.35
CA ARG A 331 -0.46 10.62 -9.73
C ARG A 331 -1.26 9.70 -10.64
N ASN A 332 -1.05 8.39 -10.56
CA ASN A 332 -1.78 7.39 -11.34
C ASN A 332 -3.27 7.40 -11.01
N ARG A 333 -3.64 7.44 -9.71
CA ARG A 333 -5.04 7.57 -9.27
C ARG A 333 -5.69 8.85 -9.80
N THR A 334 -5.01 9.98 -9.66
CA THR A 334 -5.51 11.27 -10.14
C THR A 334 -5.78 11.19 -11.63
N ARG A 335 -4.81 10.71 -12.43
CA ARG A 335 -4.95 10.52 -13.87
C ARG A 335 -6.08 9.54 -14.22
N PHE A 336 -6.18 8.42 -13.50
CA PHE A 336 -7.24 7.43 -13.71
C PHE A 336 -8.63 8.05 -13.52
N TYR A 337 -8.84 8.79 -12.45
CA TYR A 337 -10.13 9.43 -12.20
C TYR A 337 -10.43 10.55 -13.20
N GLU A 338 -9.45 11.38 -13.57
CA GLU A 338 -9.60 12.41 -14.61
C GLU A 338 -10.00 11.82 -15.96
N MET A 339 -9.32 10.76 -16.41
CA MET A 339 -9.63 10.10 -17.67
C MET A 339 -11.01 9.43 -17.69
N ASN A 340 -11.49 8.98 -16.53
CA ASN A 340 -12.78 8.31 -16.40
C ASN A 340 -13.92 9.23 -15.93
N ALA A 341 -13.68 10.53 -15.68
CA ALA A 341 -14.69 11.47 -15.23
C ALA A 341 -15.79 11.71 -16.28
N HIS A 342 -15.41 11.65 -17.56
CA HIS A 342 -16.33 11.87 -18.69
C HIS A 342 -16.13 10.78 -19.76
N PRO A 343 -16.57 9.53 -19.53
CA PRO A 343 -16.40 8.47 -20.47
C PRO A 343 -17.17 8.75 -21.76
N LEU A 344 -16.54 8.49 -22.91
CA LEU A 344 -17.23 8.58 -24.19
C LEU A 344 -18.39 7.59 -24.22
N ARG A 345 -19.57 8.04 -24.66
CA ARG A 345 -20.72 7.17 -24.85
C ARG A 345 -20.38 6.07 -25.88
N ARG A 346 -20.72 4.81 -25.57
CA ARG A 346 -20.63 3.73 -26.56
C ARG A 346 -21.70 3.97 -27.61
N GLN A 347 -21.30 4.23 -28.86
CA GLN A 347 -22.20 4.20 -30.00
C GLN A 347 -22.35 2.73 -30.42
N TYR A 348 -23.57 2.20 -30.31
CA TYR A 348 -23.92 0.93 -30.93
C TYR A 348 -24.38 1.23 -32.34
N TYR A 349 -23.60 0.80 -33.32
CA TYR A 349 -24.06 0.74 -34.72
C TYR A 349 -24.80 -0.55 -34.90
N ASP A 350 -26.10 -0.52 -35.13
CA ASP A 350 -26.84 -1.67 -35.61
C ASP A 350 -26.39 -1.94 -37.06
N LYS A 351 -25.84 -3.13 -37.28
CA LYS A 351 -25.38 -3.57 -38.62
C LYS A 351 -26.51 -4.12 -39.48
N SER A 352 -27.76 -4.04 -39.05
CA SER A 352 -28.94 -4.55 -39.73
C SER A 352 -29.40 -3.71 -40.94
N GLY A 353 -28.62 -2.73 -41.38
CA GLY A 353 -28.79 -2.12 -42.71
C GLY A 353 -29.78 -0.96 -42.75
N ASP A 354 -30.35 -0.51 -41.66
CA ASP A 354 -31.23 0.64 -41.63
C ASP A 354 -30.45 1.96 -41.42
N LYS A 355 -30.82 2.96 -42.22
CA LYS A 355 -30.15 4.25 -42.33
C LYS A 355 -30.64 5.27 -41.29
N GLU A 356 -31.07 4.85 -40.15
CA GLU A 356 -31.40 5.81 -39.08
C GLU A 356 -30.14 6.41 -38.46
N VAL A 357 -29.91 7.69 -38.73
CA VAL A 357 -28.88 8.49 -38.10
C VAL A 357 -29.35 8.78 -36.69
N LEU A 358 -28.62 8.28 -35.72
CA LEU A 358 -28.86 8.58 -34.29
C LEU A 358 -28.81 10.08 -34.10
N ASP A 359 -29.92 10.70 -33.67
CA ASP A 359 -29.98 12.13 -33.33
C ASP A 359 -29.30 12.35 -31.96
N LEU A 360 -28.08 12.85 -32.01
CA LEU A 360 -27.26 13.12 -30.84
C LEU A 360 -27.71 14.37 -30.05
N THR A 361 -28.80 15.04 -30.49
CA THR A 361 -29.34 16.23 -29.81
C THR A 361 -30.45 15.88 -28.81
N LYS A 362 -30.88 14.61 -28.74
CA LYS A 362 -31.91 14.18 -27.79
C LYS A 362 -31.32 13.88 -26.44
N ASP A 363 -31.95 14.37 -25.39
CA ASP A 363 -31.58 14.15 -23.99
C ASP A 363 -31.72 12.69 -23.55
N ASP A 364 -30.94 12.30 -22.56
CA ASP A 364 -30.66 10.92 -22.13
C ASP A 364 -31.86 10.11 -21.57
N ASP A 365 -32.98 10.74 -21.30
CA ASP A 365 -34.11 10.05 -20.65
C ASP A 365 -34.88 9.07 -21.59
N GLU A 366 -34.70 9.18 -22.91
CA GLU A 366 -35.34 8.26 -23.86
C GLU A 366 -34.48 7.06 -24.23
N SER A 367 -33.17 7.03 -23.91
CA SER A 367 -32.27 5.94 -24.26
C SER A 367 -32.24 4.78 -23.24
N SER A 368 -32.84 4.95 -22.06
CA SER A 368 -32.91 3.92 -21.02
C SER A 368 -33.96 2.82 -21.27
N GLU A 369 -34.92 3.05 -22.18
CA GLU A 369 -35.94 2.05 -22.51
C GLU A 369 -35.46 0.98 -23.51
N ILE A 370 -34.39 1.24 -24.27
CA ILE A 370 -33.86 0.30 -25.29
C ILE A 370 -32.95 -0.79 -24.67
N LEU A 371 -32.56 -0.66 -23.40
CA LEU A 371 -31.69 -1.64 -22.72
C LEU A 371 -32.45 -2.80 -22.06
N ASN A 372 -33.78 -2.81 -22.08
CA ASN A 372 -34.62 -3.85 -21.47
C ASN A 372 -35.51 -4.61 -22.45
N ALA A 373 -35.23 -4.59 -23.75
CA ALA A 373 -35.91 -5.41 -24.75
C ALA A 373 -35.04 -6.53 -25.28
#